data_a1bb59b4d0b130730b87f01edb7028b1
#
_entry.id   a1bb59b4d0b130730b87f01edb7028b1
#
_cell.length_a   1.000
_cell.length_b   1.000
_cell.length_c   1.000
_cell.angle_alpha   90.00
_cell.angle_beta   90.00
_cell.angle_gamma   90.00
#
_symmetry.space_group_name_H-M   'P 1'
#
loop_
_entity.id
_entity.type
_entity.pdbx_description
1 polymer ?
#
loop_
_entity_poly.entity_id
_entity_poly.type
_entity_poly.pdbx_seq_one_letter_code
_entity_poly.pdbx_strand_id
1 'polypeptide(L)'
;TVKDLLDLGDSTTTTTTTTSQNQNSTLKELLGIMDNSGTTNANAENSESPKSKIKPFPGSVVAFEKTDYIVYFEIRKNPANPKQIAIRVSTFNLGNSPFNNFAMKFGVPVGWVLQAQPPSSTVLEPVGGKPIIQQIMLNSQSNTPLMMKILISYLYGSQPISENAEVNQSIFN
;
A
#
# COMPACT_ATOMS: atom_id res chain seq x y z
N THR A 1 -11.54 60.11 -10.03
CA THR A 1 -11.54 60.74 -11.37
C THR A 1 -10.65 59.90 -12.29
N VAL A 2 -11.28 58.99 -12.96
CA VAL A 2 -11.62 58.99 -14.39
C VAL A 2 -10.51 58.52 -15.34
N LYS A 3 -10.90 57.55 -16.13
CA LYS A 3 -10.69 57.23 -17.55
C LYS A 3 -9.61 56.17 -17.82
N ASP A 4 -10.10 55.02 -18.23
CA ASP A 4 -10.41 54.60 -19.62
C ASP A 4 -9.19 54.64 -20.56
N LEU A 5 -8.82 53.47 -21.03
CA LEU A 5 -8.75 53.26 -22.47
C LEU A 5 -8.70 51.73 -22.78
N LEU A 6 -9.75 51.33 -23.47
CA LEU A 6 -9.84 50.15 -24.30
C LEU A 6 -8.86 50.30 -25.47
N ASP A 7 -8.12 49.28 -25.84
CA ASP A 7 -7.80 49.09 -27.24
C ASP A 7 -7.90 47.60 -27.62
N LEU A 8 -8.76 47.38 -28.59
CA LEU A 8 -9.05 46.18 -29.31
C LEU A 8 -7.97 45.96 -30.38
N GLY A 9 -7.34 44.82 -30.34
CA GLY A 9 -6.49 44.32 -31.42
C GLY A 9 -6.95 42.98 -31.89
N ASP A 10 -7.87 42.97 -32.83
CA ASP A 10 -8.33 41.85 -33.64
C ASP A 10 -7.18 41.33 -34.53
N SER A 11 -6.93 40.02 -34.49
CA SER A 11 -6.21 39.35 -35.59
C SER A 11 -6.53 37.85 -35.63
N THR A 12 -7.57 37.57 -36.39
CA THR A 12 -7.70 36.55 -37.44
C THR A 12 -7.12 35.16 -37.22
N THR A 13 -8.05 34.31 -36.95
CA THR A 13 -8.21 32.90 -37.37
C THR A 13 -7.31 32.43 -38.51
N THR A 14 -6.61 31.33 -38.26
CA THR A 14 -6.39 30.30 -39.29
C THR A 14 -6.52 28.93 -38.72
N THR A 15 -7.67 28.33 -38.95
CA THR A 15 -7.97 26.91 -38.75
C THR A 15 -7.13 26.11 -39.74
N THR A 16 -6.23 25.29 -39.25
CA THR A 16 -5.67 24.22 -40.04
C THR A 16 -5.95 22.88 -39.35
N THR A 17 -7.04 22.28 -39.76
CA THR A 17 -7.35 20.89 -39.54
C THR A 17 -6.34 20.06 -40.30
N THR A 18 -5.38 19.44 -39.63
CA THR A 18 -4.55 18.40 -40.22
C THR A 18 -4.80 17.07 -39.51
N THR A 19 -5.45 16.24 -40.26
CA THR A 19 -5.75 14.84 -40.05
C THR A 19 -4.48 14.06 -39.67
N SER A 20 -4.37 13.67 -38.41
CA SER A 20 -3.32 12.79 -37.92
C SER A 20 -3.75 11.32 -38.08
N GLN A 21 -3.80 10.85 -39.30
CA GLN A 21 -3.81 9.43 -39.62
C GLN A 21 -2.89 9.24 -40.82
N ASN A 22 -1.67 8.78 -40.58
CA ASN A 22 -0.77 8.04 -41.46
C ASN A 22 0.72 8.27 -41.21
N GLN A 23 1.16 8.41 -39.97
CA GLN A 23 2.62 8.49 -39.74
C GLN A 23 3.24 7.23 -39.11
N ASN A 24 2.42 6.24 -38.71
CA ASN A 24 2.96 5.00 -38.13
C ASN A 24 3.28 3.89 -39.15
N SER A 25 2.83 4.03 -40.40
CA SER A 25 3.16 3.05 -41.45
C SER A 25 4.50 3.37 -42.14
N THR A 26 4.83 4.64 -42.26
CA THR A 26 6.04 5.08 -42.96
C THR A 26 7.32 4.82 -42.18
N LEU A 27 7.25 4.81 -40.84
CA LEU A 27 8.39 4.49 -39.99
C LEU A 27 8.75 3.00 -39.97
N LYS A 28 7.75 2.13 -40.17
CA LYS A 28 7.99 0.67 -40.28
C LYS A 28 8.67 0.29 -41.59
N GLU A 29 8.36 0.98 -42.68
CA GLU A 29 9.01 0.74 -43.98
C GLU A 29 10.45 1.28 -44.02
N LEU A 30 10.73 2.37 -43.33
CA LEU A 30 12.06 2.96 -43.34
C LEU A 30 13.09 2.21 -42.50
N LEU A 31 12.64 1.38 -41.55
CA LEU A 31 13.53 0.62 -40.66
C LEU A 31 13.81 -0.82 -41.11
N GLY A 32 13.28 -1.23 -42.27
CA GLY A 32 13.62 -2.55 -42.88
C GLY A 32 13.36 -3.73 -41.95
N ILE A 33 12.32 -3.66 -41.10
CA ILE A 33 11.96 -4.78 -40.23
C ILE A 33 11.20 -5.80 -41.08
N MET A 34 11.94 -6.76 -41.62
CA MET A 34 11.37 -7.94 -42.23
C MET A 34 10.60 -8.74 -41.16
N ASP A 35 9.35 -9.07 -41.48
CA ASP A 35 8.59 -10.07 -40.72
C ASP A 35 9.31 -11.41 -40.84
N ASN A 36 10.15 -11.69 -39.85
CA ASN A 36 10.64 -13.02 -39.64
C ASN A 36 9.67 -13.73 -38.70
N SER A 37 8.70 -14.45 -39.28
CA SER A 37 7.87 -15.41 -38.56
C SER A 37 8.71 -16.58 -38.11
N GLY A 38 9.54 -16.33 -37.06
CA GLY A 38 10.25 -17.32 -36.30
C GLY A 38 9.65 -17.39 -34.91
N THR A 39 9.08 -18.53 -34.59
CA THR A 39 8.65 -18.95 -33.27
C THR A 39 9.75 -18.66 -32.26
N THR A 40 9.73 -17.52 -31.62
CA THR A 40 10.52 -17.27 -30.43
C THR A 40 9.62 -17.45 -29.23
N ASN A 41 9.96 -18.46 -28.43
CA ASN A 41 9.50 -18.59 -27.06
C ASN A 41 9.43 -17.20 -26.42
N ALA A 42 8.21 -16.73 -26.16
CA ALA A 42 7.99 -15.68 -25.25
C ALA A 42 8.58 -16.14 -23.90
N ASN A 43 9.74 -15.63 -23.55
CA ASN A 43 10.13 -15.55 -22.16
C ASN A 43 8.98 -14.82 -21.48
N ALA A 44 8.12 -15.58 -20.81
CA ALA A 44 7.24 -15.03 -19.82
C ALA A 44 8.20 -14.32 -18.86
N GLU A 45 8.25 -12.98 -18.94
CA GLU A 45 8.77 -12.20 -17.85
C GLU A 45 7.99 -12.67 -16.64
N ASN A 46 8.69 -13.39 -15.80
CA ASN A 46 8.20 -13.88 -14.53
C ASN A 46 7.98 -12.62 -13.69
N SER A 47 6.84 -11.96 -13.89
CA SER A 47 6.46 -10.80 -13.08
C SER A 47 6.20 -11.35 -11.68
N GLU A 48 7.26 -11.41 -10.90
CA GLU A 48 7.19 -11.80 -9.50
C GLU A 48 6.12 -10.97 -8.82
N SER A 49 5.12 -11.64 -8.26
CA SER A 49 4.09 -10.97 -7.48
C SER A 49 4.77 -10.11 -6.40
N PRO A 50 4.29 -8.86 -6.13
CA PRO A 50 4.81 -8.04 -5.03
C PRO A 50 4.92 -8.81 -3.72
N LYS A 51 4.04 -9.77 -3.48
CA LYS A 51 4.06 -10.63 -2.29
C LYS A 51 5.26 -11.58 -2.23
N SER A 52 5.84 -12.00 -3.35
CA SER A 52 7.04 -12.87 -3.35
C SER A 52 8.27 -12.18 -2.78
N LYS A 53 8.29 -10.84 -2.80
CA LYS A 53 9.37 -10.01 -2.23
C LYS A 53 9.25 -9.79 -0.72
N ILE A 54 8.14 -10.20 -0.11
CA ILE A 54 7.89 -10.04 1.32
C ILE A 54 8.41 -11.25 2.07
N LYS A 55 9.14 -10.98 3.16
CA LYS A 55 9.64 -12.00 4.07
C LYS A 55 9.12 -11.72 5.48
N PRO A 56 7.90 -12.17 5.82
CA PRO A 56 7.39 -12.03 7.18
C PRO A 56 8.17 -12.89 8.15
N PHE A 57 8.08 -12.61 9.46
CA PHE A 57 8.68 -13.46 10.48
C PHE A 57 8.05 -14.85 10.47
N PRO A 58 8.83 -15.91 10.74
CA PRO A 58 8.29 -17.26 10.84
C PRO A 58 7.14 -17.33 11.85
N GLY A 59 6.07 -18.04 11.48
CA GLY A 59 4.88 -18.15 12.31
C GLY A 59 3.94 -16.94 12.29
N SER A 60 4.21 -15.96 11.45
CA SER A 60 3.30 -14.84 11.24
C SER A 60 2.08 -15.25 10.42
N VAL A 61 0.92 -14.68 10.77
CA VAL A 61 -0.33 -14.82 10.04
C VAL A 61 -0.75 -13.49 9.44
N VAL A 62 -1.49 -13.52 8.34
CA VAL A 62 -2.07 -12.30 7.75
C VAL A 62 -3.19 -11.82 8.64
N ALA A 63 -3.03 -10.63 9.22
CA ALA A 63 -4.04 -9.98 10.03
C ALA A 63 -4.97 -9.11 9.18
N PHE A 64 -4.41 -8.45 8.17
CA PHE A 64 -5.13 -7.59 7.27
C PHE A 64 -4.36 -7.42 5.96
N GLU A 65 -5.08 -7.37 4.84
CA GLU A 65 -4.50 -7.21 3.52
C GLU A 65 -5.33 -6.26 2.68
N LYS A 66 -4.64 -5.36 1.98
CA LYS A 66 -5.15 -4.49 0.92
C LYS A 66 -4.31 -4.64 -0.35
N THR A 67 -4.76 -3.99 -1.42
CA THR A 67 -4.02 -3.97 -2.70
C THR A 67 -2.61 -3.42 -2.54
N ASP A 68 -2.44 -2.40 -1.69
CA ASP A 68 -1.22 -1.61 -1.59
C ASP A 68 -0.34 -1.94 -0.39
N TYR A 69 -0.86 -2.67 0.59
CA TYR A 69 -0.09 -3.09 1.75
C TYR A 69 -0.69 -4.32 2.45
N ILE A 70 0.14 -4.98 3.26
CA ILE A 70 -0.24 -6.17 4.02
C ILE A 70 0.30 -6.08 5.45
N VAL A 71 -0.51 -6.53 6.41
CA VAL A 71 -0.18 -6.53 7.83
C VAL A 71 -0.13 -7.98 8.32
N TYR A 72 0.99 -8.35 8.90
CA TYR A 72 1.21 -9.65 9.53
C TYR A 72 1.27 -9.53 11.04
N PHE A 73 0.71 -10.50 11.73
CA PHE A 73 0.83 -10.68 13.17
C PHE A 73 1.64 -11.94 13.49
N GLU A 74 2.68 -11.79 14.27
CA GLU A 74 3.32 -12.89 15.00
C GLU A 74 2.79 -12.87 16.43
N ILE A 75 2.01 -13.88 16.80
CA ILE A 75 1.28 -13.94 18.07
C ILE A 75 2.00 -14.91 18.99
N ARG A 76 2.33 -14.45 20.20
CA ARG A 76 2.95 -15.25 21.24
C ARG A 76 2.11 -15.19 22.51
N LYS A 77 1.58 -16.33 22.92
CA LYS A 77 0.86 -16.48 24.19
C LYS A 77 1.87 -16.79 25.29
N ASN A 78 1.73 -16.13 26.43
CA ASN A 78 2.58 -16.42 27.58
C ASN A 78 2.13 -17.74 28.22
N PRO A 79 2.95 -18.81 28.24
CA PRO A 79 2.55 -20.10 28.81
C PRO A 79 2.31 -20.04 30.33
N ALA A 80 2.99 -19.13 31.03
CA ALA A 80 2.80 -18.92 32.46
C ALA A 80 1.56 -18.05 32.78
N ASN A 81 1.08 -17.27 31.81
CA ASN A 81 -0.10 -16.43 31.95
C ASN A 81 -0.90 -16.42 30.65
N PRO A 82 -1.86 -17.33 30.47
CA PRO A 82 -2.66 -17.43 29.23
C PRO A 82 -3.49 -16.17 28.91
N LYS A 83 -3.68 -15.29 29.91
CA LYS A 83 -4.36 -14.01 29.74
C LYS A 83 -3.48 -12.94 29.07
N GLN A 84 -2.19 -13.22 28.90
CA GLN A 84 -1.23 -12.28 28.31
C GLN A 84 -0.82 -12.74 26.90
N ILE A 85 -0.97 -11.86 25.94
CA ILE A 85 -0.63 -12.08 24.53
C ILE A 85 0.31 -10.97 24.07
N ALA A 86 1.47 -11.36 23.54
CA ALA A 86 2.37 -10.44 22.85
C ALA A 86 2.18 -10.58 21.34
N ILE A 87 2.08 -9.48 20.63
CA ILE A 87 1.93 -9.44 19.17
C ILE A 87 3.02 -8.57 18.59
N ARG A 88 3.79 -9.13 17.65
CA ARG A 88 4.65 -8.36 16.77
C ARG A 88 3.88 -8.11 15.48
N VAL A 89 3.61 -6.85 15.20
CA VAL A 89 2.97 -6.38 13.97
C VAL A 89 4.06 -6.03 12.97
N SER A 90 3.95 -6.54 11.74
CA SER A 90 4.85 -6.23 10.63
C SER A 90 4.03 -5.77 9.44
N THR A 91 4.24 -4.54 8.99
CA THR A 91 3.53 -3.96 7.85
C THR A 91 4.47 -3.81 6.68
N PHE A 92 4.05 -4.30 5.52
CA PHE A 92 4.80 -4.24 4.27
C PHE A 92 3.97 -3.50 3.21
N ASN A 93 4.64 -2.65 2.45
CA ASN A 93 4.09 -2.03 1.27
C ASN A 93 4.17 -3.01 0.09
N LEU A 94 3.10 -3.09 -0.69
CA LEU A 94 3.00 -3.90 -1.92
C LEU A 94 3.20 -3.05 -3.18
N GLY A 95 3.15 -1.73 -3.04
CA GLY A 95 3.29 -0.75 -4.12
C GLY A 95 4.72 -0.24 -4.29
N ASN A 96 4.91 0.54 -5.34
CA ASN A 96 6.22 1.11 -5.71
C ASN A 96 6.47 2.52 -5.12
N SER A 97 5.49 3.08 -4.41
CA SER A 97 5.59 4.41 -3.78
C SER A 97 5.56 4.30 -2.27
N PRO A 98 6.34 5.09 -1.52
CA PRO A 98 6.32 5.06 -0.07
C PRO A 98 5.03 5.66 0.48
N PHE A 99 4.60 5.18 1.66
CA PHE A 99 3.57 5.84 2.45
C PHE A 99 4.24 6.61 3.58
N ASN A 100 3.97 7.91 3.64
CA ASN A 100 4.51 8.80 4.65
C ASN A 100 3.51 8.97 5.80
N ASN A 101 4.00 9.34 6.98
CA ASN A 101 3.19 9.52 8.20
C ASN A 101 2.31 8.29 8.50
N PHE A 102 2.85 7.10 8.21
CA PHE A 102 2.14 5.86 8.45
C PHE A 102 1.98 5.62 9.95
N ALA A 103 0.75 5.41 10.38
CA ALA A 103 0.42 5.14 11.78
C ALA A 103 -0.70 4.11 11.89
N MET A 104 -0.61 3.25 12.91
CA MET A 104 -1.67 2.32 13.28
C MET A 104 -2.08 2.56 14.73
N LYS A 105 -3.39 2.63 14.96
CA LYS A 105 -3.99 2.63 16.29
C LYS A 105 -4.83 1.37 16.45
N PHE A 106 -4.69 0.73 17.58
CA PHE A 106 -5.35 -0.54 17.87
C PHE A 106 -6.45 -0.33 18.90
N GLY A 107 -7.62 -0.91 18.65
CA GLY A 107 -8.75 -0.93 19.56
C GLY A 107 -9.08 -2.38 19.93
N VAL A 108 -9.38 -2.59 21.21
CA VAL A 108 -9.80 -3.88 21.76
C VAL A 108 -11.09 -3.70 22.57
N PRO A 109 -11.90 -4.76 22.76
CA PRO A 109 -13.14 -4.66 23.53
C PRO A 109 -12.88 -4.45 25.01
N VAL A 110 -13.92 -3.99 25.70
CA VAL A 110 -13.91 -3.88 27.16
C VAL A 110 -13.57 -5.23 27.78
N GLY A 111 -12.70 -5.22 28.79
CA GLY A 111 -12.14 -6.43 29.39
C GLY A 111 -10.78 -6.84 28.85
N TRP A 112 -10.24 -6.09 27.91
CA TRP A 112 -8.86 -6.19 27.45
C TRP A 112 -8.10 -4.88 27.71
N VAL A 113 -6.86 -5.01 28.15
CA VAL A 113 -5.92 -3.89 28.28
C VAL A 113 -4.87 -4.01 27.18
N LEU A 114 -4.68 -2.95 26.40
CA LEU A 114 -3.74 -2.87 25.32
C LEU A 114 -2.62 -1.89 25.65
N GLN A 115 -1.39 -2.32 25.45
CA GLN A 115 -0.19 -1.48 25.52
C GLN A 115 0.54 -1.62 24.18
N ALA A 116 0.67 -0.53 23.43
CA ALA A 116 1.40 -0.50 22.18
C ALA A 116 2.70 0.30 22.33
N GLN A 117 3.79 -0.26 21.81
CA GLN A 117 5.05 0.47 21.69
C GLN A 117 5.05 1.33 20.43
N PRO A 118 5.90 2.37 20.36
CA PRO A 118 6.07 3.15 19.15
C PRO A 118 6.46 2.25 17.95
N PRO A 119 6.01 2.57 16.73
CA PRO A 119 6.44 1.86 15.53
C PRO A 119 7.91 2.13 15.22
N SER A 120 8.58 1.21 14.52
CA SER A 120 9.98 1.34 14.12
C SER A 120 10.24 2.48 13.12
N SER A 121 9.22 2.91 12.40
CA SER A 121 9.26 3.98 11.40
C SER A 121 7.85 4.56 11.21
N THR A 122 7.78 5.78 10.70
CA THR A 122 6.55 6.41 10.18
C THR A 122 6.53 6.47 8.65
N VAL A 123 7.54 5.92 8.00
CA VAL A 123 7.59 5.78 6.54
C VAL A 123 7.56 4.30 6.21
N LEU A 124 6.55 3.87 5.47
CA LEU A 124 6.44 2.52 4.93
C LEU A 124 7.08 2.52 3.54
N GLU A 125 8.29 1.97 3.47
CA GLU A 125 9.09 1.92 2.25
C GLU A 125 8.38 1.12 1.13
N PRO A 126 8.67 1.38 -0.16
CA PRO A 126 8.13 0.61 -1.28
C PRO A 126 8.40 -0.89 -1.17
N VAL A 127 7.75 -1.66 -2.04
CA VAL A 127 7.90 -3.13 -2.08
C VAL A 127 9.37 -3.56 -2.12
N GLY A 128 9.73 -4.50 -1.24
CA GLY A 128 11.11 -4.95 -1.04
C GLY A 128 11.92 -4.11 -0.05
N GLY A 129 11.38 -2.98 0.41
CA GLY A 129 11.95 -2.18 1.49
C GLY A 129 11.69 -2.77 2.89
N LYS A 130 12.11 -2.05 3.92
CA LYS A 130 11.96 -2.48 5.31
C LYS A 130 10.52 -2.38 5.78
N PRO A 131 9.99 -3.40 6.49
CA PRO A 131 8.68 -3.29 7.11
C PRO A 131 8.68 -2.31 8.28
N ILE A 132 7.51 -1.74 8.56
CA ILE A 132 7.25 -1.11 9.85
C ILE A 132 6.93 -2.21 10.85
N ILE A 133 7.65 -2.21 11.97
CA ILE A 133 7.45 -3.16 13.07
C ILE A 133 6.91 -2.41 14.28
N GLN A 134 5.86 -2.96 14.91
CA GLN A 134 5.28 -2.44 16.14
C GLN A 134 4.99 -3.59 17.09
N GLN A 135 5.25 -3.41 18.38
CA GLN A 135 4.94 -4.42 19.40
C GLN A 135 3.73 -4.00 20.21
N ILE A 136 2.88 -4.97 20.49
CA ILE A 136 1.65 -4.80 21.27
C ILE A 136 1.63 -5.88 22.36
N MET A 137 1.25 -5.48 23.57
CA MET A 137 0.95 -6.37 24.67
C MET A 137 -0.52 -6.26 25.02
N LEU A 138 -1.18 -7.39 25.08
CA LEU A 138 -2.59 -7.53 25.47
C LEU A 138 -2.70 -8.30 26.78
N ASN A 139 -3.55 -7.81 27.68
CA ASN A 139 -3.89 -8.50 28.92
C ASN A 139 -5.41 -8.61 29.04
N SER A 140 -5.90 -9.85 29.15
CA SER A 140 -7.31 -10.11 29.39
C SER A 140 -7.64 -9.94 30.87
N GLN A 141 -8.62 -9.10 31.16
CA GLN A 141 -9.20 -8.94 32.51
C GLN A 141 -10.54 -9.67 32.65
N SER A 142 -11.06 -10.24 31.58
CA SER A 142 -12.34 -10.95 31.53
C SER A 142 -12.23 -12.15 30.58
N ASN A 143 -13.32 -12.91 30.45
CA ASN A 143 -13.42 -13.98 29.46
C ASN A 143 -13.99 -13.49 28.10
N THR A 144 -13.98 -12.18 27.86
CA THR A 144 -14.47 -11.60 26.61
C THR A 144 -13.56 -12.03 25.46
N PRO A 145 -14.10 -12.54 24.35
CA PRO A 145 -13.32 -12.87 23.16
C PRO A 145 -12.54 -11.65 22.64
N LEU A 146 -11.31 -11.88 22.19
CA LEU A 146 -10.49 -10.81 21.62
C LEU A 146 -10.99 -10.48 20.21
N MET A 147 -11.48 -9.26 20.03
CA MET A 147 -11.80 -8.66 18.75
C MET A 147 -10.94 -7.41 18.60
N MET A 148 -10.09 -7.36 17.60
CA MET A 148 -9.21 -6.22 17.41
C MET A 148 -9.65 -5.42 16.19
N LYS A 149 -9.71 -4.08 16.36
CA LYS A 149 -9.86 -3.11 15.28
C LYS A 149 -8.57 -2.34 15.11
N ILE A 150 -8.23 -2.02 13.87
CA ILE A 150 -7.05 -1.24 13.53
C ILE A 150 -7.51 -0.02 12.75
N LEU A 151 -7.16 1.16 13.22
CA LEU A 151 -7.24 2.39 12.43
C LEU A 151 -5.87 2.65 11.82
N ILE A 152 -5.80 2.67 10.50
CA ILE A 152 -4.59 2.88 9.72
C ILE A 152 -4.69 4.25 9.05
N SER A 153 -3.66 5.07 9.20
CA SER A 153 -3.58 6.39 8.57
C SER A 153 -2.21 6.62 7.95
N TYR A 154 -2.18 7.24 6.78
CA TYR A 154 -0.95 7.54 6.04
C TYR A 154 -1.18 8.63 4.99
N LEU A 155 -0.07 9.16 4.46
CA LEU A 155 -0.07 10.02 3.27
C LEU A 155 0.41 9.21 2.07
N TYR A 156 -0.42 9.18 1.02
CA TYR A 156 -0.02 8.69 -0.30
C TYR A 156 0.24 9.90 -1.21
N GLY A 157 1.51 10.18 -1.46
CA GLY A 157 1.90 11.50 -1.97
C GLY A 157 1.54 12.59 -0.94
N SER A 158 0.67 13.51 -1.32
CA SER A 158 0.15 14.57 -0.43
C SER A 158 -1.28 14.29 0.07
N GLN A 159 -1.87 13.16 -0.31
CA GLN A 159 -3.25 12.84 0.02
C GLN A 159 -3.34 12.05 1.33
N PRO A 160 -4.05 12.54 2.35
CA PRO A 160 -4.27 11.79 3.58
C PRO A 160 -5.29 10.68 3.36
N ILE A 161 -4.95 9.48 3.82
CA ILE A 161 -5.82 8.29 3.78
C ILE A 161 -6.00 7.80 5.21
N SER A 162 -7.22 7.40 5.54
CA SER A 162 -7.56 6.79 6.82
C SER A 162 -8.53 5.64 6.60
N GLU A 163 -8.21 4.48 7.18
CA GLU A 163 -8.94 3.23 6.98
C GLU A 163 -9.15 2.48 8.28
N ASN A 164 -10.30 1.82 8.39
CA ASN A 164 -10.58 0.91 9.50
C ASN A 164 -10.50 -0.53 9.02
N ALA A 165 -9.81 -1.37 9.79
CA ALA A 165 -9.71 -2.79 9.58
C ALA A 165 -10.20 -3.55 10.81
N GLU A 166 -10.86 -4.68 10.59
CA GLU A 166 -11.18 -5.64 11.65
C GLU A 166 -10.31 -6.88 11.47
N VAL A 167 -9.67 -7.29 12.55
CA VAL A 167 -8.82 -8.48 12.54
C VAL A 167 -9.70 -9.71 12.81
N ASN A 168 -9.55 -10.73 11.97
CA ASN A 168 -10.29 -11.96 12.12
C ASN A 168 -9.95 -12.61 13.48
N GLN A 169 -10.97 -12.87 14.28
CA GLN A 169 -10.82 -13.47 15.62
C GLN A 169 -10.10 -14.82 15.60
N SER A 170 -10.24 -15.60 14.52
CA SER A 170 -9.65 -16.94 14.41
C SER A 170 -8.12 -16.95 14.53
N ILE A 171 -7.45 -15.83 14.24
CA ILE A 171 -5.98 -15.76 14.35
C ILE A 171 -5.47 -15.73 15.79
N PHE A 172 -6.35 -15.45 16.77
CA PHE A 172 -5.98 -15.39 18.19
C PHE A 172 -6.25 -16.71 18.94
N ASN A 173 -6.86 -17.70 18.29
CA ASN A 173 -7.23 -19.02 18.87
C ASN A 173 -6.09 -20.03 18.92
#